data_a42d91276ffc60620bfc69198097d066
#
_entry.id   a42d91276ffc60620bfc69198097d066
#
_cell.length_a   1.000
_cell.length_b   1.000
_cell.length_c   1.000
_cell.angle_alpha   90.00
_cell.angle_beta   90.00
_cell.angle_gamma   90.00
#
_symmetry.space_group_name_H-M   'P 1'
#
loop_
_entity.id
_entity.type
_entity.pdbx_description
1 polymer ?
#
loop_
_entity_poly.entity_id
_entity_poly.type
_entity_poly.pdbx_seq_one_letter_code
_entity_poly.pdbx_strand_id
1 'polypeptide(L)'
;MILMLTYAKLQTKRLLRCFPAMLFMLLLLGLVLGAVLQFQIRRTENSPEGDEDARLRIGLVGTDSSSYLQTGLTMLQTMDVSRQAVHFTPLERQEALELLRNGELNAVIVIPEELLDNLLSGETGTKLTLFLPGSGGGIGPLLIRELTDALSSIILTMEAASYTLADFYTLSGVTNTDDIDAAMTDLLYVSLQKVLKRSSLFDYASSGEEPPLSFGAYYLCAVLILLILLTGVICAGYCIRSRSTEALQSVLKAGSLSGTAQVFAEYSALLLLTVLLMGLLLPAAAFGLSRSGFAPKELAVEGLPVLLGYLRLLPAVLPLLLMASAMDLLIYELADSLLSGILLHFLTVIVLGFLSGLFLPVSGFPERIRPLAAALPPARALSFLEEFVHGRVSLQGPLLSVLLYSLLFLLAAAMLRTRRLSA
;
A
#
# COMPACT_ATOMS: atom_id res chain seq x y z
N MET A 1 -9.13 34.72 -30.71
CA MET A 1 -7.85 33.97 -30.62
C MET A 1 -6.74 34.81 -29.97
N ILE A 2 -6.43 36.02 -30.47
CA ILE A 2 -5.35 36.87 -29.94
C ILE A 2 -5.58 37.23 -28.44
N LEU A 3 -6.79 37.59 -28.05
CA LEU A 3 -7.13 37.93 -26.67
C LEU A 3 -6.98 36.76 -25.70
N MET A 4 -7.35 35.55 -26.11
CA MET A 4 -7.17 34.33 -25.36
C MET A 4 -5.68 34.03 -25.14
N LEU A 5 -4.85 34.19 -26.16
CA LEU A 5 -3.40 33.99 -26.09
C LEU A 5 -2.74 35.01 -25.19
N THR A 6 -3.17 36.26 -25.26
CA THR A 6 -2.70 37.36 -24.38
C THR A 6 -3.09 37.09 -22.94
N TYR A 7 -4.32 36.64 -22.69
CA TYR A 7 -4.77 36.23 -21.36
C TYR A 7 -3.97 35.07 -20.79
N ALA A 8 -3.78 33.99 -21.56
CA ALA A 8 -2.93 32.86 -21.19
C ALA A 8 -1.50 33.28 -20.86
N LYS A 9 -0.88 34.15 -21.67
CA LYS A 9 0.46 34.69 -21.44
C LYS A 9 0.54 35.51 -20.14
N LEU A 10 -0.47 36.31 -19.84
CA LEU A 10 -0.55 37.08 -18.58
C LEU A 10 -0.69 36.13 -17.36
N GLN A 11 -1.52 35.12 -17.47
CA GLN A 11 -1.67 34.11 -16.42
C GLN A 11 -0.38 33.33 -16.18
N THR A 12 0.30 32.90 -17.24
CA THR A 12 1.60 32.22 -17.12
C THR A 12 2.66 33.11 -16.48
N LYS A 13 2.73 34.41 -16.86
CA LYS A 13 3.66 35.36 -16.25
C LYS A 13 3.39 35.59 -14.77
N ARG A 14 2.12 35.60 -14.38
CA ARG A 14 1.68 35.72 -12.98
C ARG A 14 2.09 34.49 -12.18
N LEU A 15 1.87 33.30 -12.71
CA LEU A 15 2.28 32.02 -12.12
C LEU A 15 3.78 31.92 -11.91
N LEU A 16 4.57 32.29 -12.92
CA LEU A 16 6.02 32.27 -12.83
C LEU A 16 6.59 33.17 -11.73
N ARG A 17 5.86 34.24 -11.33
CA ARG A 17 6.26 35.04 -10.16
C ARG A 17 6.08 34.30 -8.83
N CYS A 18 5.11 33.42 -8.74
CA CYS A 18 4.87 32.59 -7.55
C CYS A 18 5.69 31.30 -7.56
N PHE A 19 6.34 30.95 -8.69
CA PHE A 19 7.09 29.70 -8.88
C PHE A 19 8.13 29.44 -7.78
N PRO A 20 8.99 30.40 -7.35
CA PRO A 20 9.99 30.11 -6.32
C PRO A 20 9.36 29.72 -4.97
N ALA A 21 8.27 30.40 -4.57
CA ALA A 21 7.57 30.09 -3.33
C ALA A 21 6.89 28.71 -3.41
N MET A 22 6.26 28.39 -4.54
CA MET A 22 5.62 27.09 -4.77
C MET A 22 6.66 25.97 -4.80
N LEU A 23 7.79 26.20 -5.46
CA LEU A 23 8.88 25.23 -5.49
C LEU A 23 9.42 24.97 -4.08
N PHE A 24 9.62 26.03 -3.29
CA PHE A 24 10.09 25.89 -1.91
C PHE A 24 9.12 25.08 -1.05
N MET A 25 7.81 25.37 -1.12
CA MET A 25 6.78 24.60 -0.40
C MET A 25 6.74 23.15 -0.84
N LEU A 26 6.86 22.88 -2.14
CA LEU A 26 6.87 21.53 -2.69
C LEU A 26 8.14 20.75 -2.30
N LEU A 27 9.30 21.39 -2.29
CA LEU A 27 10.55 20.80 -1.81
C LEU A 27 10.45 20.48 -0.32
N LEU A 28 9.86 21.37 0.48
CA LEU A 28 9.66 21.13 1.91
C LEU A 28 8.73 19.94 2.14
N LEU A 29 7.62 19.87 1.41
CA LEU A 29 6.70 18.71 1.45
C LEU A 29 7.39 17.42 1.02
N GLY A 30 8.12 17.45 -0.09
CA GLY A 30 8.89 16.31 -0.59
C GLY A 30 9.98 15.87 0.39
N LEU A 31 10.63 16.81 1.08
CA LEU A 31 11.62 16.53 2.12
C LEU A 31 10.98 15.85 3.32
N VAL A 32 9.82 16.34 3.78
CA VAL A 32 9.08 15.72 4.90
C VAL A 32 8.65 14.30 4.54
N LEU A 33 8.03 14.11 3.36
CA LEU A 33 7.62 12.77 2.90
C LEU A 33 8.83 11.86 2.69
N GLY A 34 9.91 12.36 2.12
CA GLY A 34 11.15 11.63 1.94
C GLY A 34 11.82 11.27 3.27
N ALA A 35 11.81 12.16 4.25
CA ALA A 35 12.32 11.89 5.60
C ALA A 35 11.50 10.80 6.31
N VAL A 36 10.17 10.84 6.20
CA VAL A 36 9.29 9.80 6.74
C VAL A 36 9.57 8.46 6.06
N LEU A 37 9.68 8.44 4.75
CA LEU A 37 10.01 7.23 3.99
C LEU A 37 11.39 6.69 4.38
N GLN A 38 12.40 7.55 4.46
CA GLN A 38 13.76 7.18 4.86
C GLN A 38 13.84 6.72 6.32
N PHE A 39 13.06 7.34 7.21
CA PHE A 39 12.95 6.89 8.60
C PHE A 39 12.36 5.47 8.69
N GLN A 40 11.33 5.19 7.91
CA GLN A 40 10.74 3.85 7.81
C GLN A 40 11.76 2.84 7.25
N ILE A 41 12.45 3.19 6.16
CA ILE A 41 13.48 2.33 5.56
C ILE A 41 14.61 2.06 6.56
N ARG A 42 15.16 3.10 7.22
CA ARG A 42 16.23 2.94 8.21
C ARG A 42 15.80 2.15 9.44
N ARG A 43 14.52 2.23 9.82
CA ARG A 43 13.98 1.41 10.90
C ARG A 43 13.97 -0.07 10.53
N THR A 44 13.78 -0.36 9.24
CA THR A 44 13.86 -1.71 8.67
C THR A 44 15.31 -2.16 8.45
N GLU A 45 16.24 -1.23 8.12
CA GLU A 45 17.67 -1.55 7.86
C GLU A 45 18.54 -1.60 9.14
N ASN A 46 18.20 -0.85 10.19
CA ASN A 46 18.95 -0.83 11.45
C ASN A 46 18.60 -1.99 12.39
N SER A 47 17.72 -2.89 11.98
CA SER A 47 17.61 -4.19 12.59
C SER A 47 18.84 -5.01 12.21
N PRO A 48 19.63 -5.50 13.17
CA PRO A 48 20.86 -6.18 12.87
C PRO A 48 20.58 -7.45 12.08
N GLU A 49 21.18 -7.51 10.90
CA GLU A 49 21.27 -8.63 9.97
C GLU A 49 20.00 -9.02 9.20
N GLY A 50 20.05 -8.68 7.90
CA GLY A 50 19.39 -9.26 6.74
C GLY A 50 18.11 -10.05 6.95
N ASP A 51 16.99 -9.50 6.46
CA ASP A 51 15.71 -10.21 6.23
C ASP A 51 14.88 -10.68 7.45
N GLU A 52 15.39 -10.55 8.70
CA GLU A 52 14.65 -11.01 9.88
C GLU A 52 13.56 -10.08 10.39
N ASP A 53 13.60 -8.79 10.08
CA ASP A 53 12.65 -7.79 10.64
C ASP A 53 11.31 -7.68 9.91
N ALA A 54 11.22 -8.23 8.71
CA ALA A 54 9.93 -8.40 8.04
C ALA A 54 9.14 -9.60 8.56
N ARG A 55 9.79 -10.44 9.42
CA ARG A 55 9.18 -11.65 9.97
C ARG A 55 8.36 -11.33 11.21
N LEU A 56 7.23 -11.98 11.34
CA LEU A 56 6.48 -12.00 12.58
C LEU A 56 7.29 -12.73 13.66
N ARG A 57 7.73 -12.02 14.69
CA ARG A 57 8.44 -12.61 15.82
C ARG A 57 7.45 -13.16 16.81
N ILE A 58 7.44 -14.47 16.99
CA ILE A 58 6.55 -15.18 17.91
C ILE A 58 7.38 -15.84 19.00
N GLY A 59 7.16 -15.44 20.24
CA GLY A 59 7.72 -16.11 21.42
C GLY A 59 6.98 -17.42 21.71
N LEU A 60 7.70 -18.51 21.91
CA LEU A 60 7.15 -19.80 22.34
C LEU A 60 7.57 -20.09 23.78
N VAL A 61 6.60 -20.37 24.62
CA VAL A 61 6.83 -20.73 26.03
C VAL A 61 6.37 -22.17 26.26
N GLY A 62 7.17 -22.98 26.96
CA GLY A 62 6.85 -24.37 27.27
C GLY A 62 7.34 -25.38 26.25
N THR A 63 8.29 -24.98 25.38
CA THR A 63 8.89 -25.88 24.37
C THR A 63 9.88 -26.89 24.96
N ASP A 64 10.41 -26.65 26.16
CA ASP A 64 11.45 -27.48 26.78
C ASP A 64 10.88 -28.75 27.42
N SER A 65 9.56 -28.85 27.58
CA SER A 65 8.88 -29.96 28.24
C SER A 65 8.90 -31.27 27.43
N SER A 66 9.18 -31.24 26.10
CA SER A 66 9.11 -32.40 25.25
C SER A 66 10.07 -32.37 24.08
N SER A 67 10.77 -33.49 23.87
CA SER A 67 11.64 -33.72 22.70
C SER A 67 10.88 -33.63 21.37
N TYR A 68 9.58 -33.98 21.35
CA TYR A 68 8.71 -33.89 20.17
C TYR A 68 8.40 -32.44 19.80
N LEU A 69 8.17 -31.57 20.79
CA LEU A 69 7.95 -30.14 20.57
C LEU A 69 9.22 -29.45 20.03
N GLN A 70 10.39 -29.82 20.57
CA GLN A 70 11.67 -29.31 20.06
C GLN A 70 11.93 -29.75 18.61
N THR A 71 11.64 -31.01 18.30
CA THR A 71 11.77 -31.53 16.93
C THR A 71 10.78 -30.84 15.98
N GLY A 72 9.54 -30.67 16.39
CA GLY A 72 8.51 -29.93 15.64
C GLY A 72 8.90 -28.47 15.40
N LEU A 73 9.45 -27.80 16.42
CA LEU A 73 9.95 -26.43 16.30
C LEU A 73 11.14 -26.33 15.32
N THR A 74 12.09 -27.26 15.43
CA THR A 74 13.25 -27.32 14.51
C THR A 74 12.78 -27.55 13.07
N MET A 75 11.80 -28.42 12.87
CA MET A 75 11.17 -28.61 11.57
C MET A 75 10.47 -27.36 11.07
N LEU A 76 9.67 -26.70 11.89
CA LEU A 76 9.03 -25.42 11.52
C LEU A 76 10.03 -24.34 11.15
N GLN A 77 11.15 -24.25 11.86
CA GLN A 77 12.24 -23.31 11.57
C GLN A 77 13.01 -23.64 10.27
N THR A 78 13.04 -24.89 9.85
CA THR A 78 13.70 -25.32 8.61
C THR A 78 12.82 -25.17 7.37
N MET A 79 11.52 -24.88 7.53
CA MET A 79 10.61 -24.67 6.40
C MET A 79 10.89 -23.34 5.71
N ASP A 80 11.06 -23.35 4.37
CA ASP A 80 11.31 -22.15 3.57
C ASP A 80 10.24 -21.06 3.73
N VAL A 81 8.98 -21.44 3.90
CA VAL A 81 7.87 -20.50 4.06
C VAL A 81 7.86 -19.85 5.44
N SER A 82 8.14 -20.62 6.52
CA SER A 82 8.23 -20.06 7.86
C SER A 82 9.50 -19.24 8.04
N ARG A 83 10.59 -19.64 7.40
CA ARG A 83 11.86 -18.90 7.38
C ARG A 83 11.74 -17.50 6.81
N GLN A 84 10.79 -17.27 5.90
CA GLN A 84 10.58 -15.97 5.26
C GLN A 84 9.52 -15.11 5.97
N ALA A 85 8.56 -15.71 6.67
CA ALA A 85 7.39 -15.00 7.21
C ALA A 85 7.36 -14.91 8.73
N VAL A 86 7.85 -15.91 9.46
CA VAL A 86 7.71 -16.03 10.92
C VAL A 86 9.01 -16.50 11.55
N HIS A 87 9.43 -15.84 12.64
CA HIS A 87 10.54 -16.26 13.46
C HIS A 87 10.03 -16.71 14.83
N PHE A 88 10.22 -17.98 15.16
CA PHE A 88 9.85 -18.56 16.45
C PHE A 88 11.06 -18.55 17.38
N THR A 89 10.93 -17.94 18.55
CA THR A 89 11.96 -17.89 19.57
C THR A 89 11.46 -18.58 20.83
N PRO A 90 12.11 -19.67 21.28
CA PRO A 90 11.81 -20.28 22.57
C PRO A 90 12.27 -19.33 23.69
N LEU A 91 11.40 -19.02 24.63
CA LEU A 91 11.65 -18.06 25.71
C LEU A 91 10.96 -18.51 27.00
N GLU A 92 11.47 -18.04 28.14
CA GLU A 92 10.77 -18.15 29.40
C GLU A 92 9.54 -17.22 29.44
N ARG A 93 8.51 -17.61 30.17
CA ARG A 93 7.22 -16.90 30.21
C ARG A 93 7.36 -15.42 30.63
N GLN A 94 8.21 -15.12 31.58
CA GLN A 94 8.38 -13.73 32.06
C GLN A 94 9.08 -12.88 31.01
N GLU A 95 10.16 -13.37 30.46
CA GLU A 95 10.92 -12.72 29.39
C GLU A 95 10.07 -12.50 28.13
N ALA A 96 9.32 -13.52 27.69
CA ALA A 96 8.44 -13.43 26.54
C ALA A 96 7.36 -12.34 26.70
N LEU A 97 6.77 -12.20 27.90
CA LEU A 97 5.77 -11.17 28.17
C LEU A 97 6.38 -9.76 28.27
N GLU A 98 7.61 -9.63 28.75
CA GLU A 98 8.33 -8.35 28.75
C GLU A 98 8.68 -7.90 27.32
N LEU A 99 9.20 -8.79 26.48
CA LEU A 99 9.50 -8.51 25.08
C LEU A 99 8.23 -8.18 24.28
N LEU A 100 7.09 -8.84 24.59
CA LEU A 100 5.79 -8.52 24.01
C LEU A 100 5.33 -7.10 24.42
N ARG A 101 5.49 -6.71 25.68
CA ARG A 101 5.15 -5.37 26.16
C ARG A 101 6.02 -4.28 25.56
N ASN A 102 7.29 -4.58 25.33
CA ASN A 102 8.25 -3.67 24.69
C ASN A 102 8.02 -3.56 23.16
N GLY A 103 7.16 -4.41 22.59
CA GLY A 103 6.89 -4.43 21.14
C GLY A 103 7.98 -5.12 20.32
N GLU A 104 8.85 -5.88 20.96
CA GLU A 104 9.91 -6.67 20.32
C GLU A 104 9.38 -8.01 19.77
N LEU A 105 8.28 -8.50 20.34
CA LEU A 105 7.52 -9.65 19.86
C LEU A 105 6.14 -9.23 19.35
N ASN A 106 5.67 -9.89 18.30
CA ASN A 106 4.35 -9.69 17.73
C ASN A 106 3.27 -10.55 18.43
N ALA A 107 3.67 -11.70 19.00
CA ALA A 107 2.80 -12.57 19.77
C ALA A 107 3.63 -13.49 20.69
N VAL A 108 2.97 -14.04 21.69
CA VAL A 108 3.53 -15.10 22.55
C VAL A 108 2.51 -16.24 22.63
N ILE A 109 2.96 -17.45 22.31
CA ILE A 109 2.19 -18.67 22.42
C ILE A 109 2.70 -19.44 23.63
N VAL A 110 1.84 -19.71 24.59
CA VAL A 110 2.16 -20.54 25.76
C VAL A 110 1.59 -21.92 25.53
N ILE A 111 2.48 -22.90 25.52
CA ILE A 111 2.18 -24.33 25.36
C ILE A 111 2.18 -24.94 26.76
N PRO A 112 1.05 -25.48 27.26
CA PRO A 112 1.02 -26.17 28.54
C PRO A 112 1.88 -27.45 28.51
N GLU A 113 2.55 -27.76 29.63
CA GLU A 113 3.41 -28.97 29.73
C GLU A 113 2.62 -30.26 29.49
N GLU A 114 1.34 -30.28 29.86
CA GLU A 114 0.44 -31.43 29.74
C GLU A 114 -0.20 -31.57 28.33
N LEU A 115 0.12 -30.67 27.39
CA LEU A 115 -0.54 -30.64 26.08
C LEU A 115 -0.36 -31.96 25.31
N LEU A 116 0.86 -32.50 25.29
CA LEU A 116 1.17 -33.72 24.56
C LEU A 116 0.60 -34.96 25.24
N ASP A 117 0.67 -35.03 26.55
CA ASP A 117 0.14 -36.17 27.31
C ASP A 117 -1.39 -36.23 27.19
N ASN A 118 -2.04 -35.06 27.22
CA ASN A 118 -3.48 -34.96 27.02
C ASN A 118 -3.90 -35.23 25.57
N LEU A 119 -3.10 -34.83 24.58
CA LEU A 119 -3.32 -35.16 23.17
C LEU A 119 -3.18 -36.67 22.92
N LEU A 120 -2.21 -37.33 23.57
CA LEU A 120 -1.99 -38.79 23.43
C LEU A 120 -3.00 -39.61 24.22
N SER A 121 -3.49 -39.12 25.36
CA SER A 121 -4.52 -39.78 26.18
C SER A 121 -5.96 -39.52 25.76
N GLY A 122 -6.18 -38.59 24.82
CA GLY A 122 -7.52 -38.26 24.34
C GLY A 122 -8.30 -37.34 25.30
N GLU A 123 -7.65 -36.72 26.23
CA GLU A 123 -8.28 -35.75 27.11
C GLU A 123 -8.46 -34.38 26.41
N THR A 124 -9.73 -34.06 26.12
CA THR A 124 -10.09 -32.78 25.53
C THR A 124 -10.21 -31.69 26.61
N GLY A 125 -9.24 -30.80 26.71
CA GLY A 125 -9.34 -29.70 27.71
C GLY A 125 -8.15 -28.74 27.72
N THR A 126 -7.03 -29.13 27.19
CA THR A 126 -5.80 -28.33 27.21
C THR A 126 -5.86 -27.28 26.11
N LYS A 127 -5.77 -25.99 26.51
CA LYS A 127 -5.86 -24.86 25.57
C LYS A 127 -4.50 -24.20 25.42
N LEU A 128 -4.09 -23.96 24.20
CA LEU A 128 -3.00 -23.05 23.88
C LEU A 128 -3.42 -21.63 24.23
N THR A 129 -2.53 -20.89 24.91
CA THR A 129 -2.81 -19.50 25.26
C THR A 129 -2.00 -18.57 24.36
N LEU A 130 -2.69 -17.73 23.60
CA LEU A 130 -2.09 -16.73 22.73
C LEU A 130 -2.18 -15.34 23.38
N PHE A 131 -1.03 -14.70 23.59
CA PHE A 131 -0.96 -13.32 24.03
C PHE A 131 -0.63 -12.42 22.82
N LEU A 132 -1.43 -11.37 22.66
CA LEU A 132 -1.24 -10.34 21.64
C LEU A 132 -1.01 -8.98 22.30
N PRO A 133 -0.27 -8.06 21.66
CA PRO A 133 -0.08 -6.72 22.19
C PRO A 133 -1.42 -5.96 22.26
N GLY A 134 -1.74 -5.39 23.42
CA GLY A 134 -3.03 -4.76 23.67
C GLY A 134 -3.30 -3.44 22.93
N SER A 135 -2.30 -2.84 22.29
CA SER A 135 -2.39 -1.53 21.62
C SER A 135 -2.17 -1.57 20.10
N GLY A 136 -2.06 -2.73 19.52
CA GLY A 136 -1.74 -2.91 18.10
C GLY A 136 -2.98 -2.88 17.21
N GLY A 137 -3.49 -1.71 16.88
CA GLY A 137 -4.41 -1.54 15.77
C GLY A 137 -3.68 -1.70 14.44
N GLY A 138 -3.37 -2.93 14.03
CA GLY A 138 -2.69 -3.23 12.78
C GLY A 138 -3.13 -4.58 12.19
N ILE A 139 -2.67 -4.88 10.98
CA ILE A 139 -2.94 -6.15 10.29
C ILE A 139 -2.25 -7.32 11.01
N GLY A 140 -1.14 -7.07 11.73
CA GLY A 140 -0.36 -8.09 12.42
C GLY A 140 -1.16 -8.97 13.39
N PRO A 141 -1.89 -8.43 14.38
CA PRO A 141 -2.72 -9.22 15.29
C PRO A 141 -3.79 -10.04 14.59
N LEU A 142 -4.35 -9.52 13.51
CA LEU A 142 -5.37 -10.21 12.72
C LEU A 142 -4.79 -11.38 11.93
N LEU A 143 -3.62 -11.22 11.33
CA LEU A 143 -2.87 -12.29 10.66
C LEU A 143 -2.45 -13.40 11.65
N ILE A 144 -1.98 -13.03 12.85
CA ILE A 144 -1.59 -13.99 13.87
C ILE A 144 -2.80 -14.79 14.35
N ARG A 145 -3.94 -14.14 14.54
CA ARG A 145 -5.19 -14.81 14.89
C ARG A 145 -5.60 -15.81 13.81
N GLU A 146 -5.63 -15.41 12.54
CA GLU A 146 -5.96 -16.30 11.42
C GLU A 146 -4.96 -17.46 11.30
N LEU A 147 -3.66 -17.19 11.51
CA LEU A 147 -2.63 -18.23 11.54
C LEU A 147 -2.86 -19.22 12.69
N THR A 148 -3.21 -18.72 13.87
CA THR A 148 -3.49 -19.55 15.05
C THR A 148 -4.74 -20.40 14.83
N ASP A 149 -5.80 -19.83 14.26
CA ASP A 149 -7.03 -20.56 13.93
C ASP A 149 -6.76 -21.65 12.87
N ALA A 150 -5.93 -21.37 11.87
CA ALA A 150 -5.52 -22.34 10.86
C ALA A 150 -4.67 -23.48 11.47
N LEU A 151 -3.71 -23.16 12.34
CA LEU A 151 -2.89 -24.16 13.03
C LEU A 151 -3.75 -25.04 13.97
N SER A 152 -4.67 -24.44 14.72
CA SER A 152 -5.60 -25.17 15.58
C SER A 152 -6.46 -26.15 14.78
N SER A 153 -6.96 -25.73 13.62
CA SER A 153 -7.74 -26.59 12.72
C SER A 153 -6.92 -27.78 12.18
N ILE A 154 -5.63 -27.56 11.88
CA ILE A 154 -4.73 -28.64 11.44
C ILE A 154 -4.51 -29.65 12.58
N ILE A 155 -4.23 -29.18 13.79
CA ILE A 155 -4.03 -30.02 14.97
C ILE A 155 -5.27 -30.87 15.27
N LEU A 156 -6.46 -30.24 15.27
CA LEU A 156 -7.72 -30.95 15.48
C LEU A 156 -8.00 -32.01 14.41
N THR A 157 -7.64 -31.73 13.15
CA THR A 157 -7.80 -32.68 12.06
C THR A 157 -6.85 -33.88 12.22
N MET A 158 -5.62 -33.65 12.65
CA MET A 158 -4.65 -34.70 12.94
C MET A 158 -5.08 -35.56 14.12
N GLU A 159 -5.57 -34.94 15.17
CA GLU A 159 -6.13 -35.62 16.35
C GLU A 159 -7.30 -36.53 15.97
N ALA A 160 -8.28 -36.00 15.23
CA ALA A 160 -9.41 -36.77 14.75
C ALA A 160 -8.98 -37.97 13.87
N ALA A 161 -7.97 -37.79 13.03
CA ALA A 161 -7.41 -38.85 12.21
C ALA A 161 -6.72 -39.94 13.07
N SER A 162 -6.03 -39.56 14.14
CA SER A 162 -5.37 -40.48 15.07
C SER A 162 -6.39 -41.33 15.82
N TYR A 163 -7.48 -40.74 16.33
CA TYR A 163 -8.55 -41.51 16.96
C TYR A 163 -9.25 -42.47 15.99
N THR A 164 -9.53 -41.98 14.77
CA THR A 164 -10.15 -42.84 13.74
C THR A 164 -9.28 -44.05 13.43
N LEU A 165 -7.94 -43.87 13.41
CA LEU A 165 -6.99 -44.95 13.21
C LEU A 165 -7.00 -45.94 14.38
N ALA A 166 -6.97 -45.46 15.63
CA ALA A 166 -7.03 -46.29 16.83
C ALA A 166 -8.31 -47.12 16.88
N ASP A 167 -9.47 -46.52 16.60
CA ASP A 167 -10.76 -47.18 16.49
C ASP A 167 -10.76 -48.25 15.40
N PHE A 168 -10.18 -47.98 14.24
CA PHE A 168 -10.06 -48.95 13.13
C PHE A 168 -9.22 -50.17 13.51
N TYR A 169 -8.11 -49.99 14.18
CA TYR A 169 -7.26 -51.10 14.66
C TYR A 169 -7.98 -51.93 15.71
N THR A 170 -8.65 -51.28 16.66
CA THR A 170 -9.45 -51.93 17.69
C THR A 170 -10.59 -52.76 17.08
N LEU A 171 -11.33 -52.24 16.13
CA LEU A 171 -12.40 -52.94 15.40
C LEU A 171 -11.88 -54.08 14.52
N SER A 172 -10.62 -53.97 14.05
CA SER A 172 -9.95 -54.97 13.25
C SER A 172 -9.37 -56.12 14.10
N GLY A 173 -9.54 -56.05 15.44
CA GLY A 173 -9.08 -57.08 16.36
C GLY A 173 -7.60 -57.07 16.71
N VAL A 174 -6.90 -55.97 16.38
CA VAL A 174 -5.51 -55.74 16.80
C VAL A 174 -5.55 -55.26 18.25
N THR A 175 -5.01 -56.09 19.15
CA THR A 175 -5.02 -55.80 20.61
C THR A 175 -3.63 -55.39 21.10
N ASN A 176 -2.63 -55.37 20.24
CA ASN A 176 -1.29 -54.99 20.59
C ASN A 176 -1.15 -53.45 20.57
N THR A 177 -1.02 -52.86 21.73
CA THR A 177 -0.85 -51.39 21.91
C THR A 177 0.36 -50.84 21.20
N ASP A 178 1.47 -51.58 21.15
CA ASP A 178 2.72 -51.12 20.49
C ASP A 178 2.56 -50.94 18.97
N ASP A 179 1.72 -51.80 18.32
CA ASP A 179 1.46 -51.67 16.88
C ASP A 179 0.51 -50.49 16.60
N ILE A 180 -0.41 -50.19 17.49
CA ILE A 180 -1.30 -49.02 17.39
C ILE A 180 -0.50 -47.71 17.55
N ASP A 181 0.37 -47.64 18.56
CA ASP A 181 1.21 -46.47 18.82
C ASP A 181 2.19 -46.21 17.68
N ALA A 182 2.80 -47.29 17.11
CA ALA A 182 3.64 -47.17 15.93
C ALA A 182 2.87 -46.60 14.72
N ALA A 183 1.66 -47.11 14.47
CA ALA A 183 0.82 -46.66 13.37
C ALA A 183 0.33 -45.17 13.57
N MET A 184 0.05 -44.78 14.80
CA MET A 184 -0.29 -43.40 15.13
C MET A 184 0.91 -42.46 14.90
N THR A 185 2.10 -42.88 15.28
CA THR A 185 3.34 -42.14 15.06
C THR A 185 3.61 -41.97 13.57
N ASP A 186 3.47 -43.03 12.78
CA ASP A 186 3.60 -42.96 11.32
C ASP A 186 2.59 -42.06 10.66
N LEU A 187 1.33 -42.11 11.12
CA LEU A 187 0.27 -41.21 10.63
C LEU A 187 0.59 -39.72 10.91
N LEU A 188 1.05 -39.42 12.13
CA LEU A 188 1.50 -38.08 12.50
C LEU A 188 2.66 -37.62 11.63
N TYR A 189 3.65 -38.49 11.40
CA TYR A 189 4.80 -38.18 10.56
C TYR A 189 4.42 -37.89 9.10
N VAL A 190 3.57 -38.75 8.50
CA VAL A 190 3.05 -38.58 7.13
C VAL A 190 2.19 -37.33 7.01
N SER A 191 1.36 -37.06 8.01
CA SER A 191 0.51 -35.88 8.04
C SER A 191 1.35 -34.61 8.15
N LEU A 192 2.35 -34.62 9.03
CA LEU A 192 3.31 -33.51 9.15
C LEU A 192 4.07 -33.29 7.85
N GLN A 193 4.59 -34.33 7.20
CA GLN A 193 5.24 -34.21 5.90
C GLN A 193 4.34 -33.62 4.82
N LYS A 194 3.03 -33.99 4.81
CA LYS A 194 2.06 -33.41 3.86
C LYS A 194 1.80 -31.94 4.15
N VAL A 195 1.68 -31.54 5.41
CA VAL A 195 1.56 -30.12 5.81
C VAL A 195 2.81 -29.35 5.43
N LEU A 196 4.00 -29.95 5.65
CA LEU A 196 5.28 -29.33 5.31
C LEU A 196 5.48 -29.18 3.79
N LYS A 197 4.98 -30.14 3.00
CA LYS A 197 5.00 -30.09 1.52
C LYS A 197 3.82 -29.32 0.93
N ARG A 198 3.01 -28.64 1.77
CA ARG A 198 1.83 -27.90 1.32
C ARG A 198 2.16 -26.86 0.25
N SER A 199 3.32 -26.22 0.29
CA SER A 199 3.79 -25.31 -0.75
C SER A 199 3.89 -25.96 -2.14
N SER A 200 4.11 -27.31 -2.21
CA SER A 200 4.10 -28.04 -3.47
C SER A 200 2.71 -28.49 -3.93
N LEU A 201 1.68 -28.39 -3.06
CA LEU A 201 0.30 -28.68 -3.40
C LEU A 201 -0.43 -27.48 -4.03
N PHE A 202 0.11 -26.30 -3.86
CA PHE A 202 -0.40 -25.06 -4.43
C PHE A 202 0.60 -24.56 -5.46
N ASP A 203 0.28 -24.78 -6.71
CA ASP A 203 0.93 -24.04 -7.77
C ASP A 203 0.31 -22.62 -7.74
N TYR A 204 1.09 -21.65 -7.29
CA TYR A 204 0.69 -20.24 -7.37
C TYR A 204 0.78 -19.81 -8.83
N ALA A 205 -0.10 -20.37 -9.67
CA ALA A 205 -0.37 -19.78 -10.95
C ALA A 205 -1.05 -18.43 -10.64
N SER A 206 -0.30 -17.36 -10.77
CA SER A 206 -0.93 -16.05 -10.95
C SER A 206 -1.86 -16.21 -12.15
N SER A 207 -3.17 -16.10 -11.93
CA SER A 207 -4.21 -16.31 -12.95
C SER A 207 -4.13 -15.21 -14.02
N GLY A 208 -3.03 -15.14 -14.76
CA GLY A 208 -2.79 -14.16 -15.82
C GLY A 208 -2.68 -12.71 -15.33
N GLU A 209 -2.93 -12.43 -14.05
CA GLU A 209 -2.66 -11.15 -13.43
C GLU A 209 -1.18 -11.15 -13.02
N GLU A 210 -0.49 -10.13 -13.45
CA GLU A 210 0.92 -9.90 -13.23
C GLU A 210 1.28 -9.91 -11.75
N PRO A 211 2.54 -10.25 -11.38
CA PRO A 211 2.98 -10.12 -10.01
C PRO A 211 2.74 -8.67 -9.57
N PRO A 212 2.06 -8.46 -8.44
CA PRO A 212 1.84 -7.12 -7.93
C PRO A 212 3.18 -6.43 -7.73
N LEU A 213 3.21 -5.09 -7.86
CA LEU A 213 4.41 -4.31 -7.52
C LEU A 213 4.91 -4.70 -6.13
N SER A 214 6.22 -4.75 -5.96
CA SER A 214 6.79 -4.86 -4.62
C SER A 214 6.26 -3.74 -3.72
N PHE A 215 6.20 -4.01 -2.44
CA PHE A 215 5.72 -3.04 -1.45
C PHE A 215 6.37 -1.66 -1.63
N GLY A 216 7.69 -1.62 -1.85
CA GLY A 216 8.44 -0.40 -2.07
C GLY A 216 8.04 0.33 -3.36
N ALA A 217 7.88 -0.37 -4.47
CA ALA A 217 7.46 0.22 -5.74
C ALA A 217 6.02 0.74 -5.69
N TYR A 218 5.11 -0.01 -5.04
CA TYR A 218 3.72 0.40 -4.85
C TYR A 218 3.61 1.72 -4.11
N TYR A 219 4.23 1.82 -2.93
CA TYR A 219 4.17 3.05 -2.13
C TYR A 219 4.96 4.20 -2.75
N LEU A 220 6.00 3.95 -3.53
CA LEU A 220 6.65 4.98 -4.31
C LEU A 220 5.68 5.61 -5.33
N CYS A 221 4.94 4.78 -6.07
CA CYS A 221 3.92 5.23 -7.02
C CYS A 221 2.77 5.95 -6.29
N ALA A 222 2.31 5.43 -5.16
CA ALA A 222 1.25 6.04 -4.36
C ALA A 222 1.65 7.41 -3.82
N VAL A 223 2.86 7.56 -3.27
CA VAL A 223 3.41 8.83 -2.79
C VAL A 223 3.58 9.83 -3.95
N LEU A 224 4.02 9.37 -5.12
CA LEU A 224 4.13 10.21 -6.30
C LEU A 224 2.76 10.79 -6.71
N ILE A 225 1.73 9.95 -6.76
CA ILE A 225 0.35 10.40 -7.07
C ILE A 225 -0.14 11.37 -5.99
N LEU A 226 0.05 11.06 -4.71
CA LEU A 226 -0.35 11.93 -3.61
C LEU A 226 0.34 13.29 -3.69
N LEU A 227 1.64 13.32 -4.00
CA LEU A 227 2.40 14.54 -4.18
C LEU A 227 1.85 15.39 -5.33
N ILE A 228 1.53 14.75 -6.47
CA ILE A 228 0.93 15.41 -7.63
C ILE A 228 -0.42 16.02 -7.25
N LEU A 229 -1.28 15.27 -6.56
CA LEU A 229 -2.59 15.74 -6.13
C LEU A 229 -2.49 16.90 -5.13
N LEU A 230 -1.50 16.88 -4.22
CA LEU A 230 -1.28 17.94 -3.24
C LEU A 230 -0.72 19.24 -3.86
N THR A 231 -0.22 19.22 -5.10
CA THR A 231 0.20 20.47 -5.77
C THR A 231 -0.91 21.50 -5.89
N GLY A 232 -2.17 21.06 -5.99
CA GLY A 232 -3.32 21.94 -6.01
C GLY A 232 -3.47 22.80 -4.77
N VAL A 233 -3.12 22.27 -3.58
CA VAL A 233 -3.11 23.06 -2.33
C VAL A 233 -2.12 24.23 -2.44
N ILE A 234 -0.95 24.00 -3.03
CA ILE A 234 0.08 25.00 -3.21
C ILE A 234 -0.36 26.05 -4.23
N CYS A 235 -1.08 25.62 -5.27
CA CYS A 235 -1.60 26.50 -6.32
C CYS A 235 -2.90 27.24 -5.96
N ALA A 236 -3.49 26.97 -4.79
CA ALA A 236 -4.76 27.53 -4.33
C ALA A 236 -4.86 29.05 -4.46
N GLY A 237 -3.85 29.74 -3.97
CA GLY A 237 -3.81 31.21 -4.01
C GLY A 237 -3.82 31.80 -5.43
N TYR A 238 -3.33 31.04 -6.41
CA TYR A 238 -3.41 31.42 -7.81
C TYR A 238 -4.83 31.22 -8.38
N CYS A 239 -5.38 30.02 -8.22
CA CYS A 239 -6.67 29.66 -8.80
C CYS A 239 -7.81 30.58 -8.31
N ILE A 240 -7.81 30.94 -7.03
CA ILE A 240 -8.86 31.81 -6.46
C ILE A 240 -8.64 33.28 -6.79
N ARG A 241 -7.39 33.78 -6.77
CA ARG A 241 -7.12 35.17 -7.11
C ARG A 241 -7.43 35.52 -8.57
N SER A 242 -7.32 34.59 -9.50
CA SER A 242 -7.68 34.85 -10.90
C SER A 242 -9.18 35.15 -11.06
N ARG A 243 -10.00 34.68 -10.10
CA ARG A 243 -11.45 34.70 -10.11
C ARG A 243 -12.06 35.88 -9.38
N SER A 244 -11.39 36.46 -8.39
CA SER A 244 -12.00 37.35 -7.39
C SER A 244 -12.01 38.84 -7.75
N THR A 245 -11.49 39.23 -8.90
CA THR A 245 -11.47 40.68 -9.27
C THR A 245 -12.60 40.98 -10.22
N GLU A 246 -13.68 41.59 -9.71
CA GLU A 246 -14.83 42.08 -10.53
C GLU A 246 -14.38 42.95 -11.70
N ALA A 247 -13.36 43.79 -11.47
CA ALA A 247 -12.76 44.60 -12.50
C ALA A 247 -12.12 43.76 -13.65
N LEU A 248 -11.52 42.62 -13.35
CA LEU A 248 -10.97 41.72 -14.37
C LEU A 248 -12.11 41.09 -15.16
N GLN A 249 -13.17 40.66 -14.49
CA GLN A 249 -14.32 40.03 -15.14
C GLN A 249 -15.05 40.98 -16.06
N SER A 250 -15.20 42.23 -15.68
CA SER A 250 -15.80 43.27 -16.54
C SER A 250 -15.00 43.52 -17.81
N VAL A 251 -13.67 43.58 -17.70
CA VAL A 251 -12.76 43.69 -18.86
C VAL A 251 -12.82 42.47 -19.76
N LEU A 252 -12.87 41.26 -19.18
CA LEU A 252 -12.97 40.04 -19.95
C LEU A 252 -14.33 39.88 -20.67
N LYS A 253 -15.42 40.30 -19.99
CA LYS A 253 -16.75 40.39 -20.62
C LYS A 253 -16.76 41.40 -21.77
N ALA A 254 -16.19 42.60 -21.56
CA ALA A 254 -16.08 43.60 -22.62
C ALA A 254 -15.24 43.15 -23.82
N GLY A 255 -14.22 42.29 -23.54
CA GLY A 255 -13.39 41.63 -24.57
C GLY A 255 -14.02 40.41 -25.23
N SER A 256 -15.31 40.08 -24.92
CA SER A 256 -16.05 38.90 -25.43
C SER A 256 -15.32 37.56 -25.23
N LEU A 257 -14.50 37.41 -24.16
CA LEU A 257 -13.85 36.16 -23.84
C LEU A 257 -14.83 35.21 -23.12
N SER A 258 -15.16 34.09 -23.77
CA SER A 258 -16.08 33.10 -23.20
C SER A 258 -15.54 32.49 -21.91
N GLY A 259 -16.41 32.05 -21.00
CA GLY A 259 -16.01 31.39 -19.75
C GLY A 259 -15.18 30.12 -20.01
N THR A 260 -15.51 29.37 -21.05
CA THR A 260 -14.73 28.20 -21.48
C THR A 260 -13.31 28.56 -21.89
N ALA A 261 -13.13 29.63 -22.68
CA ALA A 261 -11.81 30.10 -23.09
C ALA A 261 -10.96 30.58 -21.92
N GLN A 262 -11.58 31.18 -20.89
CA GLN A 262 -10.90 31.55 -19.65
C GLN A 262 -10.39 30.32 -18.90
N VAL A 263 -11.23 29.30 -18.70
CA VAL A 263 -10.87 28.04 -18.03
C VAL A 263 -9.73 27.34 -18.78
N PHE A 264 -9.80 27.23 -20.11
CA PHE A 264 -8.71 26.62 -20.90
C PHE A 264 -7.38 27.40 -20.80
N ALA A 265 -7.43 28.71 -20.76
CA ALA A 265 -6.23 29.55 -20.59
C ALA A 265 -5.62 29.37 -19.19
N GLU A 266 -6.45 29.33 -18.14
CA GLU A 266 -6.02 29.10 -16.76
C GLU A 266 -5.49 27.69 -16.58
N TYR A 267 -6.17 26.69 -17.16
CA TYR A 267 -5.72 25.30 -17.17
C TYR A 267 -4.35 25.12 -17.82
N SER A 268 -4.15 25.70 -19.02
CA SER A 268 -2.87 25.60 -19.73
C SER A 268 -1.72 26.25 -18.94
N ALA A 269 -1.99 27.37 -18.26
CA ALA A 269 -1.02 28.02 -17.41
C ALA A 269 -0.69 27.18 -16.15
N LEU A 270 -1.72 26.61 -15.49
CA LEU A 270 -1.55 25.75 -14.32
C LEU A 270 -0.80 24.47 -14.69
N LEU A 271 -1.18 23.83 -15.79
CA LEU A 271 -0.50 22.64 -16.30
C LEU A 271 0.98 22.91 -16.58
N LEU A 272 1.29 24.02 -17.26
CA LEU A 272 2.69 24.40 -17.51
C LEU A 272 3.46 24.56 -16.20
N LEU A 273 2.88 25.19 -15.19
CA LEU A 273 3.50 25.36 -13.89
C LEU A 273 3.74 24.00 -13.20
N THR A 274 2.74 23.13 -13.15
CA THR A 274 2.86 21.82 -12.50
C THR A 274 3.88 20.91 -13.22
N VAL A 275 3.93 20.98 -14.56
CA VAL A 275 4.98 20.31 -15.35
C VAL A 275 6.38 20.83 -15.01
N LEU A 276 6.55 22.14 -14.90
CA LEU A 276 7.85 22.72 -14.52
C LEU A 276 8.24 22.35 -13.09
N LEU A 277 7.29 22.40 -12.15
CA LEU A 277 7.52 22.02 -10.76
C LEU A 277 7.92 20.54 -10.63
N MET A 278 7.17 19.65 -11.25
CA MET A 278 7.44 18.21 -11.23
C MET A 278 8.69 17.85 -12.04
N GLY A 279 8.90 18.51 -13.17
CA GLY A 279 10.11 18.33 -13.99
C GLY A 279 11.41 18.70 -13.25
N LEU A 280 11.34 19.56 -12.23
CA LEU A 280 12.48 19.87 -11.37
C LEU A 280 12.54 18.98 -10.12
N LEU A 281 11.38 18.72 -9.50
CA LEU A 281 11.30 17.96 -8.26
C LEU A 281 11.63 16.48 -8.45
N LEU A 282 11.09 15.84 -9.52
CA LEU A 282 11.29 14.41 -9.72
C LEU A 282 12.74 14.00 -9.95
N PRO A 283 13.54 14.69 -10.79
CA PRO A 283 14.97 14.39 -10.89
C PRO A 283 15.72 14.60 -9.57
N ALA A 284 15.35 15.63 -8.79
CA ALA A 284 15.95 15.87 -7.49
C ALA A 284 15.61 14.76 -6.49
N ALA A 285 14.35 14.32 -6.45
CA ALA A 285 13.90 13.20 -5.63
C ALA A 285 14.56 11.88 -6.08
N ALA A 286 14.63 11.62 -7.38
CA ALA A 286 15.31 10.46 -7.96
C ALA A 286 16.79 10.41 -7.56
N PHE A 287 17.47 11.54 -7.58
CA PHE A 287 18.85 11.65 -7.14
C PHE A 287 19.00 11.37 -5.63
N GLY A 288 18.09 11.89 -4.80
CA GLY A 288 18.07 11.62 -3.36
C GLY A 288 17.83 10.14 -3.06
N LEU A 289 16.82 9.53 -3.70
CA LEU A 289 16.48 8.12 -3.54
C LEU A 289 17.59 7.19 -4.04
N SER A 290 18.24 7.51 -5.17
CA SER A 290 19.36 6.71 -5.67
C SER A 290 20.57 6.72 -4.73
N ARG A 291 20.73 7.79 -3.94
CA ARG A 291 21.77 7.89 -2.91
C ARG A 291 21.45 7.17 -1.61
N SER A 292 20.16 6.99 -1.30
CA SER A 292 19.70 6.27 -0.10
C SER A 292 19.81 4.75 -0.21
N GLY A 293 20.14 4.19 -1.38
CA GLY A 293 20.17 2.75 -1.62
C GLY A 293 18.80 2.12 -1.90
N PHE A 294 17.72 2.88 -1.79
CA PHE A 294 16.38 2.39 -2.09
C PHE A 294 16.22 2.16 -3.59
N ALA A 295 16.14 0.92 -4.02
CA ALA A 295 16.04 0.53 -5.43
C ALA A 295 15.04 -0.61 -5.62
N PRO A 296 13.73 -0.31 -5.79
CA PRO A 296 12.75 -1.33 -6.14
C PRO A 296 13.17 -2.08 -7.40
N LYS A 297 13.05 -3.42 -7.36
CA LYS A 297 13.50 -4.31 -8.45
C LYS A 297 12.83 -3.97 -9.79
N GLU A 298 11.58 -3.55 -9.75
CA GLU A 298 10.77 -3.22 -10.92
C GLU A 298 11.23 -1.93 -11.63
N LEU A 299 11.88 -1.04 -10.90
CA LEU A 299 12.47 0.18 -11.46
C LEU A 299 13.94 0.00 -11.84
N ALA A 300 14.58 -1.06 -11.37
CA ALA A 300 15.94 -1.39 -11.75
C ALA A 300 15.98 -1.80 -13.23
N VAL A 301 16.85 -1.17 -14.00
CA VAL A 301 17.12 -1.54 -15.39
C VAL A 301 18.49 -2.18 -15.42
N GLU A 302 18.59 -3.40 -15.94
CA GLU A 302 19.85 -4.13 -16.03
C GLU A 302 20.91 -3.31 -16.78
N GLY A 303 22.08 -3.17 -16.15
CA GLY A 303 23.22 -2.44 -16.73
C GLY A 303 23.11 -0.90 -16.66
N LEU A 304 22.08 -0.32 -16.06
CA LEU A 304 21.92 1.13 -15.94
C LEU A 304 21.93 1.59 -14.46
N PRO A 305 22.40 2.82 -14.17
CA PRO A 305 22.33 3.38 -12.83
C PRO A 305 20.87 3.47 -12.32
N VAL A 306 20.65 3.24 -11.04
CA VAL A 306 19.33 3.32 -10.37
C VAL A 306 18.61 4.65 -10.66
N LEU A 307 19.37 5.73 -10.77
CA LEU A 307 18.84 7.06 -11.14
C LEU A 307 18.04 7.04 -12.45
N LEU A 308 18.51 6.33 -13.47
CA LEU A 308 17.83 6.26 -14.77
C LEU A 308 16.52 5.48 -14.67
N GLY A 309 16.44 4.48 -13.79
CA GLY A 309 15.20 3.77 -13.49
C GLY A 309 14.10 4.71 -12.97
N TYR A 310 14.46 5.60 -12.03
CA TYR A 310 13.51 6.62 -11.55
C TYR A 310 13.14 7.65 -12.62
N LEU A 311 14.11 8.10 -13.42
CA LEU A 311 13.85 9.08 -14.48
C LEU A 311 12.93 8.53 -15.58
N ARG A 312 12.88 7.22 -15.73
CA ARG A 312 11.92 6.55 -16.64
C ARG A 312 10.46 6.89 -16.30
N LEU A 313 10.12 7.24 -15.04
CA LEU A 313 8.78 7.63 -14.65
C LEU A 313 8.36 9.04 -15.15
N LEU A 314 9.31 9.89 -15.57
CA LEU A 314 8.99 11.26 -16.00
C LEU A 314 7.89 11.35 -17.08
N PRO A 315 7.90 10.58 -18.18
CA PRO A 315 6.84 10.65 -19.18
C PRO A 315 5.49 10.16 -18.65
N ALA A 316 5.48 9.21 -17.71
CA ALA A 316 4.25 8.72 -17.08
C ALA A 316 3.56 9.77 -16.20
N VAL A 317 4.28 10.75 -15.70
CA VAL A 317 3.75 11.81 -14.86
C VAL A 317 2.86 12.78 -15.65
N LEU A 318 3.08 12.96 -16.96
CA LEU A 318 2.34 13.93 -17.77
C LEU A 318 0.82 13.69 -17.79
N PRO A 319 0.30 12.48 -18.04
CA PRO A 319 -1.13 12.20 -17.96
C PRO A 319 -1.71 12.46 -16.56
N LEU A 320 -0.93 12.17 -15.50
CA LEU A 320 -1.34 12.42 -14.14
C LEU A 320 -1.45 13.93 -13.84
N LEU A 321 -0.51 14.73 -14.34
CA LEU A 321 -0.57 16.19 -14.21
C LEU A 321 -1.74 16.81 -14.98
N LEU A 322 -2.09 16.25 -16.15
CA LEU A 322 -3.29 16.65 -16.88
C LEU A 322 -4.54 16.45 -16.03
N MET A 323 -4.68 15.28 -15.41
CA MET A 323 -5.83 14.95 -14.55
C MET A 323 -5.85 15.80 -13.28
N ALA A 324 -4.72 15.91 -12.57
CA ALA A 324 -4.63 16.65 -11.31
C ALA A 324 -4.92 18.14 -11.52
N SER A 325 -4.32 18.78 -12.52
CA SER A 325 -4.56 20.19 -12.83
C SER A 325 -6.02 20.48 -13.21
N ALA A 326 -6.69 19.53 -13.88
CA ALA A 326 -8.12 19.67 -14.19
C ALA A 326 -8.99 19.52 -12.92
N MET A 327 -8.62 18.59 -12.04
CA MET A 327 -9.28 18.41 -10.74
C MET A 327 -9.10 19.64 -9.84
N ASP A 328 -7.90 20.20 -9.80
CA ASP A 328 -7.59 21.42 -9.04
C ASP A 328 -8.50 22.56 -9.48
N LEU A 329 -8.61 22.83 -10.78
CA LEU A 329 -9.51 23.86 -11.29
C LEU A 329 -10.96 23.61 -10.91
N LEU A 330 -11.44 22.36 -11.03
CA LEU A 330 -12.82 22.02 -10.66
C LEU A 330 -13.08 22.30 -9.17
N ILE A 331 -12.20 21.88 -8.29
CA ILE A 331 -12.34 22.08 -6.84
C ILE A 331 -12.35 23.57 -6.51
N TYR A 332 -11.49 24.35 -7.14
CA TYR A 332 -11.42 25.79 -6.91
C TYR A 332 -12.59 26.55 -7.58
N GLU A 333 -13.23 25.99 -8.60
CA GLU A 333 -14.51 26.54 -9.09
C GLU A 333 -15.67 26.31 -8.11
N LEU A 334 -15.62 25.26 -7.30
CA LEU A 334 -16.63 25.00 -6.27
C LEU A 334 -16.43 25.86 -5.01
N ALA A 335 -15.21 26.33 -4.75
CA ALA A 335 -14.88 27.09 -3.55
C ALA A 335 -15.15 28.58 -3.71
N ASP A 336 -15.64 29.24 -2.65
CA ASP A 336 -15.91 30.67 -2.67
C ASP A 336 -14.80 31.51 -2.01
N SER A 337 -13.99 30.91 -1.15
CA SER A 337 -12.87 31.56 -0.48
C SER A 337 -11.59 30.75 -0.56
N LEU A 338 -10.44 31.41 -0.34
CA LEU A 338 -9.14 30.74 -0.35
C LEU A 338 -9.08 29.62 0.69
N LEU A 339 -9.56 29.90 1.91
CA LEU A 339 -9.52 28.93 3.00
C LEU A 339 -10.43 27.73 2.72
N SER A 340 -11.68 27.98 2.27
CA SER A 340 -12.60 26.90 1.91
C SER A 340 -12.06 26.06 0.75
N GLY A 341 -11.41 26.68 -0.22
CA GLY A 341 -10.78 25.98 -1.35
C GLY A 341 -9.64 25.08 -0.91
N ILE A 342 -8.74 25.55 -0.06
CA ILE A 342 -7.63 24.75 0.48
C ILE A 342 -8.17 23.56 1.30
N LEU A 343 -9.15 23.81 2.19
CA LEU A 343 -9.74 22.76 3.02
C LEU A 343 -10.48 21.72 2.17
N LEU A 344 -11.30 22.17 1.22
CA LEU A 344 -12.02 21.29 0.31
C LEU A 344 -11.06 20.44 -0.52
N HIS A 345 -10.01 21.06 -1.05
CA HIS A 345 -8.98 20.35 -1.84
C HIS A 345 -8.27 19.32 -1.00
N PHE A 346 -7.76 19.73 0.17
CA PHE A 346 -7.03 18.82 1.07
C PHE A 346 -7.91 17.64 1.49
N LEU A 347 -9.15 17.91 1.92
CA LEU A 347 -10.09 16.85 2.29
C LEU A 347 -10.39 15.91 1.12
N THR A 348 -10.61 16.46 -0.08
CA THR A 348 -10.85 15.66 -1.30
C THR A 348 -9.66 14.75 -1.59
N VAL A 349 -8.42 15.25 -1.53
CA VAL A 349 -7.22 14.46 -1.77
C VAL A 349 -7.06 13.35 -0.73
N ILE A 350 -7.27 13.64 0.56
CA ILE A 350 -7.16 12.62 1.61
C ILE A 350 -8.23 11.54 1.46
N VAL A 351 -9.50 11.93 1.27
CA VAL A 351 -10.62 10.99 1.13
C VAL A 351 -10.44 10.13 -0.13
N LEU A 352 -10.15 10.76 -1.28
CA LEU A 352 -9.90 10.02 -2.51
C LEU A 352 -8.65 9.13 -2.40
N GLY A 353 -7.59 9.62 -1.78
CA GLY A 353 -6.36 8.86 -1.56
C GLY A 353 -6.59 7.61 -0.70
N PHE A 354 -7.38 7.74 0.37
CA PHE A 354 -7.75 6.60 1.21
C PHE A 354 -8.62 5.60 0.45
N LEU A 355 -9.70 6.06 -0.18
CA LEU A 355 -10.65 5.19 -0.88
C LEU A 355 -10.06 4.54 -2.13
N SER A 356 -9.09 5.16 -2.78
CA SER A 356 -8.48 4.66 -4.02
C SER A 356 -7.28 3.74 -3.82
N GLY A 357 -6.92 3.46 -2.56
CA GLY A 357 -5.84 2.51 -2.30
C GLY A 357 -4.45 3.14 -2.12
N LEU A 358 -4.28 4.47 -2.16
CA LEU A 358 -2.95 5.07 -1.99
C LEU A 358 -2.34 4.85 -0.60
N PHE A 359 -3.18 4.76 0.45
CA PHE A 359 -2.73 4.49 1.82
C PHE A 359 -2.79 3.02 2.19
N LEU A 360 -3.80 2.30 1.69
CA LEU A 360 -3.99 0.88 1.91
C LEU A 360 -4.41 0.23 0.60
N PRO A 361 -3.73 -0.85 0.14
CA PRO A 361 -4.08 -1.51 -1.11
C PRO A 361 -5.57 -1.87 -1.20
N VAL A 362 -6.17 -1.69 -2.38
CA VAL A 362 -7.60 -1.95 -2.63
C VAL A 362 -7.98 -3.41 -2.32
N SER A 363 -7.02 -4.33 -2.42
CA SER A 363 -7.21 -5.74 -2.02
C SER A 363 -7.62 -5.92 -0.55
N GLY A 364 -7.24 -4.99 0.33
CA GLY A 364 -7.63 -4.96 1.74
C GLY A 364 -9.08 -4.51 2.00
N PHE A 365 -9.79 -4.01 1.00
CA PHE A 365 -11.18 -3.57 1.17
C PHE A 365 -12.17 -4.72 1.01
N PRO A 366 -13.37 -4.61 1.64
CA PRO A 366 -14.46 -5.55 1.43
C PRO A 366 -14.81 -5.65 -0.07
N GLU A 367 -15.15 -6.84 -0.54
CA GLU A 367 -15.42 -7.12 -1.97
C GLU A 367 -16.43 -6.17 -2.61
N ARG A 368 -17.45 -5.74 -1.85
CA ARG A 368 -18.49 -4.82 -2.32
C ARG A 368 -17.97 -3.41 -2.65
N ILE A 369 -16.90 -2.99 -1.99
CA ILE A 369 -16.32 -1.64 -2.13
C ILE A 369 -15.20 -1.62 -3.17
N ARG A 370 -14.52 -2.75 -3.40
CA ARG A 370 -13.38 -2.86 -4.35
C ARG A 370 -13.66 -2.29 -5.75
N PRO A 371 -14.78 -2.62 -6.42
CA PRO A 371 -15.02 -2.08 -7.77
C PRO A 371 -15.21 -0.58 -7.78
N LEU A 372 -15.83 -0.01 -6.73
CA LEU A 372 -15.96 1.45 -6.57
C LEU A 372 -14.61 2.09 -6.33
N ALA A 373 -13.82 1.54 -5.40
CA ALA A 373 -12.48 2.01 -5.10
C ALA A 373 -11.57 1.99 -6.33
N ALA A 374 -11.56 0.90 -7.08
CA ALA A 374 -10.79 0.75 -8.31
C ALA A 374 -11.22 1.68 -9.45
N ALA A 375 -12.46 2.20 -9.42
CA ALA A 375 -12.94 3.16 -10.41
C ALA A 375 -12.54 4.61 -10.11
N LEU A 376 -12.04 4.93 -8.91
CA LEU A 376 -11.69 6.30 -8.53
C LEU A 376 -10.49 6.84 -9.34
N PRO A 377 -10.43 8.17 -9.61
CA PRO A 377 -9.34 8.75 -10.39
C PRO A 377 -7.93 8.42 -9.89
N PRO A 378 -7.61 8.51 -8.57
CA PRO A 378 -6.27 8.16 -8.09
C PRO A 378 -5.97 6.66 -8.19
N ALA A 379 -6.99 5.77 -8.08
CA ALA A 379 -6.79 4.33 -8.28
C ALA A 379 -6.41 4.02 -9.75
N ARG A 380 -7.10 4.67 -10.70
CA ARG A 380 -6.75 4.54 -12.14
C ARG A 380 -5.38 5.10 -12.46
N ALA A 381 -4.98 6.19 -11.78
CA ALA A 381 -3.64 6.73 -11.86
C ALA A 381 -2.59 5.72 -11.35
N LEU A 382 -2.88 5.03 -10.25
CA LEU A 382 -2.01 3.99 -9.69
C LEU A 382 -1.89 2.80 -10.66
N SER A 383 -3.01 2.27 -11.13
CA SER A 383 -3.01 1.18 -12.12
C SER A 383 -2.27 1.58 -13.41
N PHE A 384 -2.36 2.83 -13.85
CA PHE A 384 -1.58 3.32 -14.99
C PHE A 384 -0.08 3.31 -14.70
N LEU A 385 0.35 3.74 -13.52
CA LEU A 385 1.78 3.68 -13.14
C LEU A 385 2.26 2.23 -13.01
N GLU A 386 1.43 1.32 -12.49
CA GLU A 386 1.73 -0.11 -12.43
C GLU A 386 1.98 -0.69 -13.82
N GLU A 387 1.07 -0.47 -14.78
CA GLU A 387 1.28 -0.88 -16.19
C GLU A 387 2.53 -0.24 -16.79
N PHE A 388 2.78 1.04 -16.48
CA PHE A 388 3.94 1.74 -17.00
C PHE A 388 5.25 1.17 -16.48
N VAL A 389 5.33 0.86 -15.19
CA VAL A 389 6.51 0.25 -14.56
C VAL A 389 6.81 -1.11 -15.17
N HIS A 390 5.78 -1.91 -15.44
CA HIS A 390 5.91 -3.21 -16.12
C HIS A 390 6.17 -3.10 -17.66
N GLY A 391 6.17 -1.89 -18.22
CA GLY A 391 6.45 -1.66 -19.64
C GLY A 391 5.30 -2.00 -20.59
N ARG A 392 4.07 -2.06 -20.09
CA ARG A 392 2.89 -2.54 -20.83
C ARG A 392 1.79 -1.50 -20.95
N VAL A 393 2.14 -0.29 -21.30
CA VAL A 393 1.16 0.79 -21.45
C VAL A 393 0.20 0.50 -22.61
N SER A 394 -1.07 0.28 -22.27
CA SER A 394 -2.16 0.11 -23.22
C SER A 394 -2.96 1.41 -23.34
N LEU A 395 -3.24 1.84 -24.59
CA LEU A 395 -4.11 2.99 -24.84
C LEU A 395 -5.58 2.73 -24.45
N GLN A 396 -5.97 1.48 -24.32
CA GLN A 396 -7.34 1.09 -23.96
C GLN A 396 -7.50 0.80 -22.46
N GLY A 397 -6.42 0.87 -21.70
CA GLY A 397 -6.36 0.57 -20.27
C GLY A 397 -6.55 1.78 -19.34
N PRO A 398 -5.87 1.78 -18.20
CA PRO A 398 -5.93 2.85 -17.18
C PRO A 398 -5.54 4.23 -17.72
N LEU A 399 -4.64 4.33 -18.73
CA LEU A 399 -4.27 5.59 -19.36
C LEU A 399 -5.50 6.31 -19.94
N LEU A 400 -6.36 5.60 -20.69
CA LEU A 400 -7.58 6.18 -21.24
C LEU A 400 -8.49 6.70 -20.12
N SER A 401 -8.61 5.96 -19.02
CA SER A 401 -9.40 6.37 -17.87
C SER A 401 -8.87 7.67 -17.25
N VAL A 402 -7.57 7.82 -17.08
CA VAL A 402 -6.92 9.04 -16.56
C VAL A 402 -7.20 10.24 -17.47
N LEU A 403 -7.09 10.06 -18.79
CA LEU A 403 -7.38 11.11 -19.77
C LEU A 403 -8.87 11.48 -19.81
N LEU A 404 -9.77 10.51 -19.68
CA LEU A 404 -11.22 10.76 -19.57
C LEU A 404 -11.57 11.54 -18.31
N TYR A 405 -10.97 11.21 -17.16
CA TYR A 405 -11.14 12.00 -15.92
C TYR A 405 -10.63 13.43 -16.09
N SER A 406 -9.49 13.63 -16.74
CA SER A 406 -8.97 14.96 -17.03
C SER A 406 -9.97 15.78 -17.87
N LEU A 407 -10.53 15.20 -18.92
CA LEU A 407 -11.54 15.84 -19.77
C LEU A 407 -12.82 16.14 -18.99
N LEU A 408 -13.32 15.18 -18.21
CA LEU A 408 -14.53 15.32 -17.39
C LEU A 408 -14.40 16.46 -16.39
N PHE A 409 -13.31 16.52 -15.65
CA PHE A 409 -13.07 17.59 -14.67
C PHE A 409 -12.95 18.97 -15.34
N LEU A 410 -12.28 19.04 -16.50
CA LEU A 410 -12.13 20.26 -17.25
C LEU A 410 -13.47 20.77 -17.81
N LEU A 411 -14.30 19.87 -18.33
CA LEU A 411 -15.64 20.20 -18.81
C LEU A 411 -16.55 20.66 -17.67
N ALA A 412 -16.50 19.96 -16.52
CA ALA A 412 -17.25 20.35 -15.33
C ALA A 412 -16.84 21.75 -14.82
N ALA A 413 -15.53 22.03 -14.75
CA ALA A 413 -15.03 23.35 -14.39
C ALA A 413 -15.50 24.45 -15.37
N ALA A 414 -15.46 24.15 -16.69
CA ALA A 414 -15.94 25.08 -17.71
C ALA A 414 -17.45 25.34 -17.62
N MET A 415 -18.26 24.32 -17.34
CA MET A 415 -19.71 24.47 -17.11
C MET A 415 -20.00 25.32 -15.88
N LEU A 416 -19.30 25.09 -14.76
CA LEU A 416 -19.49 25.90 -13.54
C LEU A 416 -19.11 27.36 -13.77
N ARG A 417 -18.01 27.63 -14.44
CA ARG A 417 -17.55 28.98 -14.78
C ARG A 417 -18.57 29.69 -15.67
N THR A 418 -19.08 29.03 -16.70
CA THR A 418 -20.07 29.63 -17.61
C THR A 418 -21.37 29.96 -16.89
N ARG A 419 -21.88 29.09 -16.03
CA ARG A 419 -23.07 29.35 -15.21
C ARG A 419 -22.87 30.56 -14.28
N ARG A 420 -21.71 30.65 -13.61
CA ARG A 420 -21.42 31.81 -12.74
C ARG A 420 -21.30 33.15 -13.49
N LEU A 421 -20.84 33.12 -14.74
CA LEU A 421 -20.75 34.34 -15.57
C LEU A 421 -22.08 34.73 -16.17
N SER A 422 -23.07 33.81 -16.23
CA SER A 422 -24.44 34.10 -16.72
C SER A 422 -25.40 34.52 -15.60
N ALA A 423 -25.10 34.19 -14.36
CA ALA A 423 -25.82 34.67 -13.17
C ALA A 423 -25.33 36.06 -12.76
#